data_f597563fa1fa541126e42cf992a31dc2
#
_entry.id   f597563fa1fa541126e42cf992a31dc2
#
_cell.length_a   1.000
_cell.length_b   1.000
_cell.length_c   1.000
_cell.angle_alpha   90.00
_cell.angle_beta   90.00
_cell.angle_gamma   90.00
#
_symmetry.space_group_name_H-M   'P 1'
#
loop_
_entity.id
_entity.type
_entity.pdbx_description
1 polymer ?
#
loop_
_entity_poly.entity_id
_entity_poly.type
_entity_poly.pdbx_seq_one_letter_code
_entity_poly.pdbx_strand_id
1 'polypeptide(L)'
;MINYTQKDIERFYSRINIINEGPNTGCWEIDYRRNKDGYTQFSIKGIQILSHRFMYQIQHQEENIEGLFVCHSCDNPWCINPDHLWLGTNIDNMKDMTNKNRQAKGSNHALSILNENNIKCMLNDILSGKLTNIAKIATKYNVGLHNIYNILYNKTWSHVTKDYDLIKIKTLITKNYGSLSYSDVRN
;
A
#
# COMPACT_ATOMS: atom_id res chain seq x y z
N MET A 1 -16.54 -12.74 -20.19
CA MET A 1 -17.21 -13.51 -19.12
C MET A 1 -16.81 -14.98 -19.21
N ILE A 2 -16.56 -15.65 -18.09
CA ILE A 2 -16.23 -17.08 -18.06
C ILE A 2 -17.53 -17.88 -18.04
N ASN A 3 -17.62 -18.85 -18.96
CA ASN A 3 -18.80 -19.70 -19.05
C ASN A 3 -18.72 -20.83 -18.01
N TYR A 4 -19.51 -20.77 -16.96
CA TYR A 4 -19.63 -21.74 -15.88
C TYR A 4 -21.01 -22.39 -15.84
N THR A 5 -21.12 -23.55 -15.21
CA THR A 5 -22.35 -24.34 -15.04
C THR A 5 -22.81 -24.31 -13.61
N GLN A 6 -24.07 -24.70 -13.36
CA GLN A 6 -24.61 -24.89 -12.02
C GLN A 6 -23.75 -25.84 -11.18
N LYS A 7 -23.22 -26.89 -11.79
CA LYS A 7 -22.30 -27.86 -11.15
C LYS A 7 -20.99 -27.21 -10.71
N ASP A 8 -20.48 -26.22 -11.44
CA ASP A 8 -19.29 -25.47 -11.03
C ASP A 8 -19.58 -24.60 -9.80
N ILE A 9 -20.76 -23.99 -9.73
CA ILE A 9 -21.24 -23.23 -8.57
C ILE A 9 -21.33 -24.15 -7.33
N GLU A 10 -21.99 -25.28 -7.44
CA GLU A 10 -22.13 -26.27 -6.35
C GLU A 10 -20.77 -26.74 -5.84
N ARG A 11 -19.84 -27.07 -6.75
CA ARG A 11 -18.47 -27.46 -6.42
C ARG A 11 -17.71 -26.33 -5.72
N PHE A 12 -17.95 -25.08 -6.09
CA PHE A 12 -17.34 -23.92 -5.47
C PHE A 12 -17.84 -23.75 -4.03
N TYR A 13 -19.15 -23.73 -3.83
CA TYR A 13 -19.75 -23.58 -2.50
C TYR A 13 -19.46 -24.74 -1.54
N SER A 14 -19.29 -25.96 -2.05
CA SER A 14 -19.00 -27.13 -1.20
C SER A 14 -17.67 -27.08 -0.44
N ARG A 15 -16.79 -26.11 -0.75
CA ARG A 15 -15.47 -25.94 -0.13
C ARG A 15 -15.32 -24.66 0.68
N ILE A 16 -16.41 -24.00 0.97
CA ILE A 16 -16.41 -22.76 1.75
C ILE A 16 -16.40 -23.09 3.24
N ASN A 17 -15.49 -22.45 3.96
CA ASN A 17 -15.42 -22.47 5.42
C ASN A 17 -15.73 -21.06 5.96
N ILE A 18 -16.69 -20.93 6.85
CA ILE A 18 -17.03 -19.67 7.50
C ILE A 18 -16.20 -19.55 8.77
N ILE A 19 -15.46 -18.46 8.90
CA ILE A 19 -14.62 -18.18 10.05
C ILE A 19 -15.47 -17.50 11.13
N ASN A 20 -15.69 -18.19 12.24
CA ASN A 20 -16.56 -17.73 13.32
C ASN A 20 -15.79 -17.06 14.47
N GLU A 21 -14.46 -17.19 14.51
CA GLU A 21 -13.62 -16.69 15.61
C GLU A 21 -12.32 -16.07 15.09
N GLY A 22 -11.71 -15.20 15.89
CA GLY A 22 -10.43 -14.59 15.58
C GLY A 22 -10.51 -13.36 14.69
N PRO A 23 -9.37 -12.85 14.21
CA PRO A 23 -9.27 -11.57 13.48
C PRO A 23 -10.01 -11.56 12.14
N ASN A 24 -10.30 -12.72 11.56
CA ASN A 24 -11.00 -12.87 10.28
C ASN A 24 -12.46 -13.30 10.48
N THR A 25 -13.05 -13.09 11.65
CA THR A 25 -14.46 -13.42 11.93
C THR A 25 -15.38 -12.82 10.87
N GLY A 26 -16.33 -13.62 10.37
CA GLY A 26 -17.23 -13.26 9.29
C GLY A 26 -16.66 -13.43 7.87
N CYS A 27 -15.37 -13.74 7.74
CA CYS A 27 -14.82 -14.11 6.44
C CYS A 27 -15.26 -15.52 6.04
N TRP A 28 -15.51 -15.70 4.75
CA TRP A 28 -15.67 -17.00 4.12
C TRP A 28 -14.36 -17.34 3.42
N GLU A 29 -13.71 -18.39 3.83
CA GLU A 29 -12.47 -18.85 3.19
C GLU A 29 -12.75 -20.11 2.38
N ILE A 30 -12.00 -20.29 1.30
CA ILE A 30 -12.17 -21.45 0.44
C ILE A 30 -10.88 -22.26 0.39
N ASP A 31 -11.02 -23.59 0.54
CA ASP A 31 -9.87 -24.51 0.51
C ASP A 31 -9.47 -24.83 -0.93
N TYR A 32 -8.75 -23.89 -1.52
CA TYR A 32 -8.14 -24.01 -2.84
C TYR A 32 -6.69 -23.51 -2.83
N ARG A 33 -5.96 -23.89 -3.90
CA ARG A 33 -4.58 -23.44 -4.09
C ARG A 33 -4.50 -21.91 -4.10
N ARG A 34 -3.48 -21.35 -3.44
CA ARG A 34 -3.15 -19.93 -3.43
C ARG A 34 -2.13 -19.60 -4.52
N ASN A 35 -2.27 -18.46 -5.16
CA ASN A 35 -1.25 -17.92 -6.05
C ASN A 35 -0.11 -17.26 -5.25
N LYS A 36 0.91 -16.74 -5.94
CA LYS A 36 2.06 -16.05 -5.32
C LYS A 36 1.68 -14.81 -4.51
N ASP A 37 0.54 -14.20 -4.81
CA ASP A 37 0.04 -12.98 -4.17
C ASP A 37 -0.92 -13.31 -2.99
N GLY A 38 -1.08 -14.60 -2.66
CA GLY A 38 -1.89 -15.09 -1.55
C GLY A 38 -3.37 -15.32 -1.88
N TYR A 39 -3.84 -14.97 -3.08
CA TYR A 39 -5.23 -15.19 -3.47
C TYR A 39 -5.53 -16.64 -3.80
N THR A 40 -6.71 -17.12 -3.37
CA THR A 40 -7.19 -18.44 -3.75
C THR A 40 -7.66 -18.49 -5.20
N GLN A 41 -7.44 -19.61 -5.87
CA GLN A 41 -7.80 -19.81 -7.28
C GLN A 41 -8.72 -21.02 -7.44
N PHE A 42 -9.80 -20.82 -8.17
CA PHE A 42 -10.77 -21.82 -8.57
C PHE A 42 -10.58 -22.18 -10.05
N SER A 43 -10.65 -23.47 -10.40
CA SER A 43 -10.49 -23.90 -11.80
C SER A 43 -11.83 -24.24 -12.42
N ILE A 44 -12.13 -23.62 -13.57
CA ILE A 44 -13.27 -23.96 -14.43
C ILE A 44 -12.75 -24.35 -15.81
N LYS A 45 -13.01 -25.58 -16.24
CA LYS A 45 -12.55 -26.11 -17.55
C LYS A 45 -11.03 -25.89 -17.79
N GLY A 46 -10.21 -26.02 -16.73
CA GLY A 46 -8.75 -25.82 -16.80
C GLY A 46 -8.30 -24.34 -16.68
N ILE A 47 -9.19 -23.40 -16.68
CA ILE A 47 -8.87 -21.96 -16.53
C ILE A 47 -8.88 -21.62 -15.04
N GLN A 48 -7.77 -21.02 -14.55
CA GLN A 48 -7.66 -20.58 -13.17
C GLN A 48 -8.27 -19.17 -13.00
N ILE A 49 -9.20 -19.05 -12.06
CA ILE A 49 -9.92 -17.82 -11.76
C ILE A 49 -9.69 -17.47 -10.29
N LEU A 50 -9.52 -16.21 -9.97
CA LEU A 50 -9.47 -15.76 -8.58
C LEU A 50 -10.83 -16.01 -7.90
N SER A 51 -10.83 -16.73 -6.78
CA SER A 51 -12.06 -17.20 -6.11
C SER A 51 -12.98 -16.05 -5.69
N HIS A 52 -12.43 -14.95 -5.16
CA HIS A 52 -13.22 -13.77 -4.80
C HIS A 52 -13.86 -13.09 -6.03
N ARG A 53 -13.18 -13.05 -7.19
CA ARG A 53 -13.77 -12.54 -8.42
C ARG A 53 -14.89 -13.45 -8.93
N PHE A 54 -14.71 -14.77 -8.82
CA PHE A 54 -15.75 -15.72 -9.19
C PHE A 54 -16.98 -15.58 -8.27
N MET A 55 -16.78 -15.47 -6.94
CA MET A 55 -17.88 -15.21 -6.01
C MET A 55 -18.62 -13.92 -6.35
N TYR A 56 -17.90 -12.82 -6.58
CA TYR A 56 -18.53 -11.55 -6.95
C TYR A 56 -19.36 -11.70 -8.23
N GLN A 57 -18.85 -12.37 -9.25
CA GLN A 57 -19.52 -12.56 -10.53
C GLN A 57 -20.80 -13.40 -10.41
N ILE A 58 -20.82 -14.46 -9.58
CA ILE A 58 -22.04 -15.28 -9.41
C ILE A 58 -23.12 -14.57 -8.56
N GLN A 59 -22.73 -13.63 -7.72
CA GLN A 59 -23.68 -12.81 -6.94
C GLN A 59 -24.24 -11.62 -7.75
N HIS A 60 -23.42 -11.06 -8.66
CA HIS A 60 -23.72 -9.87 -9.46
C HIS A 60 -23.68 -10.20 -10.95
N GLN A 61 -24.53 -11.13 -11.39
CA GLN A 61 -24.51 -11.70 -12.75
C GLN A 61 -24.71 -10.66 -13.86
N GLU A 62 -25.44 -9.59 -13.58
CA GLU A 62 -25.75 -8.52 -14.55
C GLU A 62 -24.60 -7.47 -14.63
N GLU A 63 -23.65 -7.48 -13.71
CA GLU A 63 -22.58 -6.49 -13.68
C GLU A 63 -21.39 -6.89 -14.57
N ASN A 64 -20.92 -5.96 -15.39
CA ASN A 64 -19.67 -6.13 -16.11
C ASN A 64 -18.50 -5.76 -15.22
N ILE A 65 -17.73 -6.76 -14.79
CA ILE A 65 -16.54 -6.60 -13.94
C ILE A 65 -15.23 -6.52 -14.73
N GLU A 66 -15.30 -6.41 -16.05
CA GLU A 66 -14.10 -6.34 -16.91
C GLU A 66 -13.36 -5.01 -16.70
N GLY A 67 -12.05 -5.08 -16.55
CA GLY A 67 -11.22 -3.91 -16.26
C GLY A 67 -11.34 -3.34 -14.84
N LEU A 68 -12.22 -3.89 -14.00
CA LEU A 68 -12.40 -3.48 -12.62
C LEU A 68 -11.77 -4.47 -11.63
N PHE A 69 -11.47 -3.96 -10.43
CA PHE A 69 -10.94 -4.74 -9.31
C PHE A 69 -12.08 -5.16 -8.40
N VAL A 70 -12.11 -6.43 -8.00
CA VAL A 70 -12.92 -6.89 -6.86
C VAL A 70 -12.02 -6.78 -5.63
N CYS A 71 -12.34 -5.82 -4.76
CA CYS A 71 -11.57 -5.45 -3.58
C CYS A 71 -12.19 -6.03 -2.31
N HIS A 72 -11.37 -6.12 -1.24
CA HIS A 72 -11.80 -6.61 0.07
C HIS A 72 -11.97 -5.46 1.08
N SER A 73 -13.15 -5.34 1.69
CA SER A 73 -13.35 -4.43 2.83
C SER A 73 -12.64 -4.93 4.09
N CYS A 74 -12.53 -6.25 4.25
CA CYS A 74 -11.89 -6.94 5.39
C CYS A 74 -10.36 -7.09 5.27
N ASP A 75 -9.74 -6.72 4.15
CA ASP A 75 -8.31 -6.86 3.88
C ASP A 75 -7.74 -8.29 3.92
N ASN A 76 -8.59 -9.30 4.02
CA ASN A 76 -8.20 -10.69 3.96
C ASN A 76 -8.23 -11.19 2.50
N PRO A 77 -7.08 -11.48 1.85
CA PRO A 77 -7.03 -11.89 0.45
C PRO A 77 -7.63 -13.28 0.21
N TRP A 78 -7.92 -14.04 1.28
CA TRP A 78 -8.53 -15.36 1.20
C TRP A 78 -10.05 -15.31 1.30
N CYS A 79 -10.58 -14.15 1.69
CA CYS A 79 -12.01 -13.97 1.88
C CYS A 79 -12.74 -13.97 0.54
N ILE A 80 -13.83 -14.71 0.50
CA ILE A 80 -14.78 -14.72 -0.62
C ILE A 80 -16.19 -14.34 -0.18
N ASN A 81 -16.39 -13.87 1.09
CA ASN A 81 -17.69 -13.42 1.56
C ASN A 81 -18.18 -12.25 0.70
N PRO A 82 -19.34 -12.37 0.02
CA PRO A 82 -19.84 -11.30 -0.84
C PRO A 82 -20.02 -9.97 -0.13
N ASP A 83 -20.41 -9.96 1.16
CA ASP A 83 -20.57 -8.75 1.97
C ASP A 83 -19.24 -8.03 2.26
N HIS A 84 -18.12 -8.72 2.06
CA HIS A 84 -16.76 -8.18 2.22
C HIS A 84 -16.13 -7.79 0.89
N LEU A 85 -16.82 -7.98 -0.25
CA LEU A 85 -16.32 -7.68 -1.58
C LEU A 85 -17.00 -6.45 -2.16
N TRP A 86 -16.23 -5.64 -2.85
CA TRP A 86 -16.76 -4.48 -3.56
C TRP A 86 -16.01 -4.26 -4.89
N LEU A 87 -16.67 -3.67 -5.87
CA LEU A 87 -16.13 -3.41 -7.19
C LEU A 87 -15.60 -1.98 -7.26
N GLY A 88 -14.37 -1.82 -7.75
CA GLY A 88 -13.75 -0.51 -7.88
C GLY A 88 -12.72 -0.43 -9.00
N THR A 89 -12.36 0.79 -9.35
CA THR A 89 -11.24 1.08 -10.25
C THR A 89 -9.89 0.89 -9.53
N ASN A 90 -8.80 0.92 -10.27
CA ASN A 90 -7.46 0.93 -9.68
C ASN A 90 -7.28 2.14 -8.72
N ILE A 91 -7.85 3.29 -9.08
CA ILE A 91 -7.79 4.50 -8.24
C ILE A 91 -8.52 4.27 -6.91
N ASP A 92 -9.69 3.63 -6.94
CA ASP A 92 -10.47 3.35 -5.73
C ASP A 92 -9.75 2.35 -4.82
N ASN A 93 -9.15 1.30 -5.38
CA ASN A 93 -8.33 0.35 -4.64
C ASN A 93 -7.09 1.02 -4.00
N MET A 94 -6.43 1.94 -4.72
CA MET A 94 -5.30 2.71 -4.17
C MET A 94 -5.75 3.67 -3.06
N LYS A 95 -6.91 4.32 -3.19
CA LYS A 95 -7.49 5.15 -2.14
C LYS A 95 -7.81 4.34 -0.90
N ASP A 96 -8.43 3.17 -1.05
CA ASP A 96 -8.71 2.26 0.06
C ASP A 96 -7.43 1.84 0.78
N MET A 97 -6.40 1.44 0.04
CA MET A 97 -5.07 1.13 0.59
C MET A 97 -4.50 2.32 1.39
N THR A 98 -4.66 3.55 0.89
CA THR A 98 -4.17 4.77 1.54
C THR A 98 -4.97 5.10 2.80
N ASN A 99 -6.30 5.05 2.72
CA ASN A 99 -7.19 5.31 3.85
C ASN A 99 -6.99 4.32 4.99
N LYS A 100 -6.73 3.07 4.67
CA LYS A 100 -6.40 2.00 5.62
C LYS A 100 -4.93 1.98 6.04
N ASN A 101 -4.12 2.93 5.54
CA ASN A 101 -2.71 3.08 5.93
C ASN A 101 -1.82 1.86 5.58
N ARG A 102 -2.21 1.08 4.56
CA ARG A 102 -1.56 -0.18 4.13
C ARG A 102 -0.40 0.00 3.14
N GLN A 103 -0.22 1.21 2.58
CA GLN A 103 0.90 1.46 1.67
C GLN A 103 2.24 1.25 2.36
N ALA A 104 3.19 0.68 1.64
CA ALA A 104 4.55 0.55 2.13
C ALA A 104 5.15 1.93 2.43
N LYS A 105 5.72 2.10 3.62
CA LYS A 105 6.32 3.35 4.09
C LYS A 105 7.75 3.11 4.54
N GLY A 106 8.56 4.16 4.44
CA GLY A 106 9.91 4.12 4.94
C GLY A 106 10.75 3.03 4.27
N SER A 107 11.52 2.29 5.07
CA SER A 107 12.36 1.19 4.62
C SER A 107 11.60 0.00 4.03
N ASN A 108 10.29 -0.12 4.30
CA ASN A 108 9.47 -1.18 3.71
C ASN A 108 9.11 -0.93 2.23
N HIS A 109 9.40 0.26 1.71
CA HIS A 109 9.24 0.52 0.27
C HIS A 109 10.41 -0.09 -0.49
N ALA A 110 10.14 -0.95 -1.47
CA ALA A 110 11.15 -1.74 -2.19
C ALA A 110 12.28 -0.92 -2.84
N LEU A 111 12.02 0.34 -3.19
CA LEU A 111 13.00 1.25 -3.80
C LEU A 111 13.59 2.24 -2.78
N SER A 112 13.40 2.02 -1.48
CA SER A 112 13.92 2.93 -0.47
C SER A 112 15.44 2.79 -0.34
N ILE A 113 16.16 3.88 -0.58
CA ILE A 113 17.62 3.98 -0.34
C ILE A 113 17.90 4.28 1.13
N LEU A 114 16.97 5.01 1.79
CA LEU A 114 17.07 5.39 3.19
C LEU A 114 16.30 4.42 4.08
N ASN A 115 16.70 4.36 5.34
CA ASN A 115 15.97 3.70 6.42
C ASN A 115 15.69 4.69 7.56
N GLU A 116 14.90 4.28 8.55
CA GLU A 116 14.48 5.10 9.70
C GLU A 116 15.69 5.66 10.46
N ASN A 117 16.75 4.85 10.60
CA ASN A 117 17.97 5.28 11.29
C ASN A 117 18.71 6.35 10.50
N ASN A 118 18.79 6.23 9.16
CA ASN A 118 19.35 7.28 8.31
C ASN A 118 18.64 8.62 8.50
N ILE A 119 17.29 8.60 8.56
CA ILE A 119 16.51 9.82 8.78
C ILE A 119 16.79 10.43 10.15
N LYS A 120 16.79 9.62 11.21
CA LYS A 120 17.09 10.08 12.57
C LYS A 120 18.50 10.69 12.65
N CYS A 121 19.51 10.01 12.11
CA CYS A 121 20.89 10.51 12.07
C CYS A 121 20.99 11.83 11.30
N MET A 122 20.33 11.93 10.14
CA MET A 122 20.29 13.14 9.33
C MET A 122 19.73 14.33 10.11
N LEU A 123 18.57 14.16 10.72
CA LEU A 123 17.89 15.22 11.49
C LEU A 123 18.71 15.64 12.70
N ASN A 124 19.34 14.70 13.42
CA ASN A 124 20.22 14.97 14.54
C ASN A 124 21.51 15.69 14.15
N ASP A 125 22.13 15.34 13.02
CA ASP A 125 23.30 16.03 12.47
C ASP A 125 22.97 17.50 12.12
N ILE A 126 21.75 17.76 11.62
CA ILE A 126 21.28 19.13 11.37
C ILE A 126 21.05 19.89 12.67
N LEU A 127 20.36 19.29 13.64
CA LEU A 127 20.05 19.92 14.93
C LEU A 127 21.29 20.26 15.73
N SER A 128 22.33 19.43 15.66
CA SER A 128 23.61 19.68 16.31
C SER A 128 24.48 20.71 15.57
N GLY A 129 24.06 21.17 14.40
CA GLY A 129 24.84 22.08 13.55
C GLY A 129 26.02 21.41 12.80
N LYS A 130 26.17 20.10 12.94
CA LYS A 130 27.25 19.34 12.33
C LYS A 130 27.14 19.28 10.80
N LEU A 131 25.91 19.29 10.27
CA LEU A 131 25.66 19.18 8.83
C LEU A 131 24.41 19.98 8.46
N THR A 132 24.60 21.23 8.02
CA THR A 132 23.49 22.15 7.68
C THR A 132 23.36 22.45 6.19
N ASN A 133 24.36 22.06 5.38
CA ASN A 133 24.31 22.24 3.92
C ASN A 133 23.52 21.09 3.27
N ILE A 134 22.44 21.43 2.59
CA ILE A 134 21.51 20.47 2.00
C ILE A 134 22.17 19.59 0.91
N ALA A 135 23.08 20.16 0.11
CA ALA A 135 23.81 19.42 -0.91
C ALA A 135 24.78 18.40 -0.28
N LYS A 136 25.47 18.79 0.81
CA LYS A 136 26.33 17.88 1.57
C LYS A 136 25.52 16.77 2.24
N ILE A 137 24.29 17.09 2.73
CA ILE A 137 23.37 16.08 3.27
C ILE A 137 23.00 15.07 2.18
N ALA A 138 22.58 15.57 1.01
CA ALA A 138 22.18 14.72 -0.11
C ALA A 138 23.33 13.79 -0.56
N THR A 139 24.54 14.32 -0.67
CA THR A 139 25.73 13.54 -1.01
C THR A 139 26.04 12.48 0.07
N LYS A 140 26.02 12.87 1.36
CA LYS A 140 26.32 11.94 2.48
C LYS A 140 25.37 10.73 2.50
N TYR A 141 24.09 10.95 2.20
CA TYR A 141 23.07 9.91 2.23
C TYR A 141 22.78 9.29 0.85
N ASN A 142 23.51 9.69 -0.19
CA ASN A 142 23.36 9.22 -1.57
C ASN A 142 21.93 9.35 -2.10
N VAL A 143 21.31 10.52 -1.90
CA VAL A 143 19.95 10.82 -2.35
C VAL A 143 19.90 12.17 -3.07
N GLY A 144 18.89 12.36 -3.93
CA GLY A 144 18.65 13.64 -4.57
C GLY A 144 18.18 14.71 -3.58
N LEU A 145 18.44 15.99 -3.92
CA LEU A 145 17.96 17.14 -3.13
C LEU A 145 16.46 17.10 -2.87
N HIS A 146 15.68 16.68 -3.87
CA HIS A 146 14.22 16.54 -3.77
C HIS A 146 13.81 15.61 -2.61
N ASN A 147 14.55 14.52 -2.37
CA ASN A 147 14.27 13.61 -1.27
C ASN A 147 14.47 14.29 0.09
N ILE A 148 15.54 15.10 0.23
CA ILE A 148 15.76 15.88 1.45
C ILE A 148 14.63 16.90 1.68
N TYR A 149 14.23 17.62 0.63
CA TYR A 149 13.07 18.52 0.72
C TYR A 149 11.80 17.80 1.16
N ASN A 150 11.49 16.65 0.56
CA ASN A 150 10.30 15.86 0.92
C ASN A 150 10.31 15.45 2.40
N ILE A 151 11.48 15.12 2.96
CA ILE A 151 11.64 14.81 4.39
C ILE A 151 11.40 16.06 5.23
N LEU A 152 12.06 17.19 4.91
CA LEU A 152 11.97 18.44 5.65
C LEU A 152 10.58 19.08 5.62
N TYR A 153 9.80 18.85 4.54
CA TYR A 153 8.42 19.31 4.39
C TYR A 153 7.38 18.25 4.80
N ASN A 154 7.82 17.18 5.50
CA ASN A 154 6.97 16.12 6.01
C ASN A 154 6.11 15.40 4.96
N LYS A 155 6.57 15.38 3.71
CA LYS A 155 5.88 14.68 2.59
C LYS A 155 6.19 13.20 2.57
N THR A 156 7.40 12.84 3.03
CA THR A 156 7.86 11.47 3.19
C THR A 156 8.43 11.28 4.59
N TRP A 157 8.49 10.03 5.06
CA TRP A 157 9.05 9.67 6.36
C TRP A 157 8.32 10.31 7.57
N SER A 158 7.06 10.70 7.42
CA SER A 158 6.26 11.36 8.46
C SER A 158 6.17 10.55 9.75
N HIS A 159 6.26 9.21 9.69
CA HIS A 159 6.29 8.33 10.85
C HIS A 159 7.56 8.49 11.70
N VAL A 160 8.65 9.00 11.13
CA VAL A 160 9.91 9.30 11.84
C VAL A 160 10.00 10.80 12.18
N THR A 161 9.66 11.67 11.22
CA THR A 161 9.83 13.11 11.35
C THR A 161 8.88 13.76 12.34
N LYS A 162 7.76 13.10 12.69
CA LYS A 162 6.76 13.59 13.69
C LYS A 162 7.38 13.90 15.06
N ASP A 163 8.48 13.24 15.40
CA ASP A 163 9.16 13.40 16.68
C ASP A 163 10.21 14.54 16.68
N TYR A 164 10.29 15.31 15.57
CA TYR A 164 11.28 16.36 15.37
C TYR A 164 10.64 17.72 15.08
N ASP A 165 11.26 18.79 15.59
CA ASP A 165 10.90 20.16 15.23
C ASP A 165 11.46 20.53 13.83
N LEU A 166 10.67 20.25 12.81
CA LEU A 166 11.05 20.51 11.41
C LEU A 166 11.15 22.01 11.10
N ILE A 167 10.50 22.89 11.88
CA ILE A 167 10.62 24.34 11.70
C ILE A 167 12.02 24.78 12.11
N LYS A 168 12.47 24.36 13.30
CA LYS A 168 13.83 24.62 13.78
C LYS A 168 14.88 24.05 12.83
N ILE A 169 14.70 22.84 12.34
CA ILE A 169 15.61 22.17 11.41
C ILE A 169 15.75 22.99 10.11
N LYS A 170 14.62 23.41 9.52
CA LYS A 170 14.63 24.26 8.31
C LYS A 170 15.34 25.60 8.55
N THR A 171 15.12 26.23 9.69
CA THR A 171 15.78 27.48 10.07
C THR A 171 17.31 27.33 10.18
N LEU A 172 17.80 26.21 10.69
CA LEU A 172 19.24 25.94 10.78
C LEU A 172 19.90 25.78 9.40
N ILE A 173 19.17 25.22 8.44
CA ILE A 173 19.62 25.06 7.06
C ILE A 173 19.62 26.43 6.35
N THR A 174 18.55 27.22 6.47
CA THR A 174 18.39 28.49 5.75
C THR A 174 19.32 29.59 6.24
N LYS A 175 19.64 29.64 7.54
CA LYS A 175 20.60 30.61 8.10
C LYS A 175 21.97 30.56 7.40
N ASN A 176 22.35 29.40 6.89
CA ASN A 176 23.67 29.19 6.31
C ASN A 176 23.69 29.28 4.76
N TYR A 177 22.55 29.20 4.07
CA TYR A 177 22.53 29.01 2.60
C TYR A 177 21.40 29.73 1.84
N GLY A 178 20.70 30.71 2.45
CA GLY A 178 19.60 31.43 1.80
C GLY A 178 18.26 30.69 1.84
N SER A 179 17.22 31.32 1.29
CA SER A 179 15.84 30.80 1.38
C SER A 179 15.70 29.44 0.70
N LEU A 180 15.18 28.44 1.44
CA LEU A 180 14.74 27.15 0.89
C LEU A 180 13.42 27.37 0.14
N SER A 181 13.47 27.55 -1.17
CA SER A 181 12.27 27.57 -1.99
C SER A 181 12.04 26.19 -2.59
N TYR A 182 10.84 25.64 -2.37
CA TYR A 182 10.43 24.35 -2.96
C TYR A 182 10.28 24.45 -4.49
N SER A 183 10.16 25.67 -5.03
CA SER A 183 10.11 25.96 -6.47
C SER A 183 11.44 25.69 -7.18
N ASP A 184 12.57 25.75 -6.48
CA ASP A 184 13.91 25.60 -7.06
C ASP A 184 14.29 24.14 -7.40
N VAL A 185 13.43 23.18 -7.11
CA VAL A 185 13.70 21.72 -7.25
C VAL A 185 12.95 21.09 -8.42
N ARG A 186 12.21 21.87 -9.21
CA ARG A 186 11.42 21.37 -10.36
C ARG A 186 12.12 21.40 -11.72
N ASN A 187 13.41 21.76 -11.78
CA ASN A 187 14.20 21.73 -13.02
C ASN A 187 15.20 20.57 -13.02
#